data_274823e58b9f24a51c8e8b9402fbf441
#
_entry.id   274823e58b9f24a51c8e8b9402fbf441
#
_cell.length_a   1.000
_cell.length_b   1.000
_cell.length_c   1.000
_cell.angle_alpha   90.00
_cell.angle_beta   90.00
_cell.angle_gamma   90.00
#
_symmetry.space_group_name_H-M   'P 1'
#
loop_
_entity.id
_entity.type
_entity.pdbx_description
1 polymer ?
#
loop_
_entity_poly.entity_id
_entity_poly.type
_entity_poly.pdbx_seq_one_letter_code
_entity_poly.pdbx_strand_id
1 'polypeptide(L)'
;MNVAQGALRLGTAGRVHWSDRLARRVVLRQLGAVTHGRLVIDEAGERHVFGTPDARCGLSVHLRVHHPSTYRGFALGGSTGAGAAYIRHAWDADDLTGLIRLLVANLPALNRRESWRRRALAPLLAAARRRAVNREVARDAVRAHYDLGNDLYALFLDPGMTYSAALFAGPETGLEQAQTLKIDRLCRKLELAPGDHLLEIGTGWGSLAEHAARVYGCRVTTTTLSREQAAYARARIERAGLADRVRVLEQDYRDLDGQYDKIVSVEMIEAIGHALHLSLIHI
;
A
#
# COMPACT_ATOMS: atom_id res chain seq x y z
N MET A 1 -20.29 4.33 -23.88
CA MET A 1 -19.28 4.91 -24.80
C MET A 1 -17.97 4.18 -24.58
N ASN A 2 -17.39 3.67 -25.67
CA ASN A 2 -16.28 2.72 -25.70
C ASN A 2 -14.98 3.28 -25.09
N VAL A 3 -14.55 2.68 -23.99
CA VAL A 3 -13.17 2.70 -23.51
C VAL A 3 -12.66 1.26 -23.54
N ALA A 4 -12.42 0.79 -24.74
CA ALA A 4 -11.78 -0.50 -24.94
C ALA A 4 -10.81 -0.38 -26.12
N GLN A 5 -9.64 -1.00 -25.93
CA GLN A 5 -8.66 -1.33 -26.97
C GLN A 5 -7.49 -0.36 -27.14
N GLY A 6 -6.72 -0.22 -26.05
CA GLY A 6 -5.26 -0.06 -26.14
C GLY A 6 -4.53 -1.31 -25.64
N ALA A 7 -4.87 -2.48 -26.15
CA ALA A 7 -4.11 -3.70 -25.90
C ALA A 7 -2.74 -3.55 -26.60
N LEU A 8 -1.72 -3.19 -25.84
CA LEU A 8 -0.32 -3.35 -26.26
C LEU A 8 -0.12 -4.85 -26.57
N ARG A 9 -0.21 -5.19 -27.87
CA ARG A 9 0.15 -6.51 -28.38
C ARG A 9 1.61 -6.74 -28.05
N LEU A 10 1.87 -7.60 -27.07
CA LEU A 10 3.19 -8.21 -26.91
C LEU A 10 3.49 -8.94 -28.22
N GLY A 11 4.47 -8.42 -28.95
CA GLY A 11 4.91 -9.02 -30.20
C GLY A 11 5.29 -10.48 -30.00
N THR A 12 4.87 -11.32 -30.94
CA THR A 12 5.13 -12.74 -31.04
C THR A 12 6.63 -13.04 -30.91
N ALA A 13 6.97 -14.04 -30.08
CA ALA A 13 8.25 -14.78 -30.04
C ALA A 13 9.53 -13.93 -30.10
N GLY A 14 9.73 -13.04 -29.14
CA GLY A 14 11.02 -12.40 -28.90
C GLY A 14 12.06 -13.45 -28.47
N ARG A 15 13.29 -13.37 -29.03
CA ARG A 15 14.43 -14.22 -28.62
C ARG A 15 14.55 -14.22 -27.11
N VAL A 16 14.41 -15.40 -26.49
CA VAL A 16 14.57 -15.59 -25.04
C VAL A 16 15.98 -15.14 -24.66
N HIS A 17 16.09 -14.05 -23.92
CA HIS A 17 17.37 -13.51 -23.49
C HIS A 17 18.03 -14.47 -22.50
N TRP A 18 19.35 -14.58 -22.50
CA TRP A 18 20.08 -15.47 -21.56
C TRP A 18 19.76 -15.18 -20.09
N SER A 19 19.50 -13.91 -19.76
CA SER A 19 19.10 -13.48 -18.40
C SER A 19 17.73 -14.02 -17.99
N ASP A 20 16.80 -14.22 -18.93
CA ASP A 20 15.48 -14.79 -18.63
C ASP A 20 15.62 -16.29 -18.29
N ARG A 21 16.51 -17.02 -18.99
CA ARG A 21 16.82 -18.43 -18.69
C ARG A 21 17.46 -18.58 -17.30
N LEU A 22 18.37 -17.66 -16.93
CA LEU A 22 19.00 -17.66 -15.61
C LEU A 22 17.96 -17.35 -14.53
N ALA A 23 17.15 -16.32 -14.74
CA ALA A 23 16.07 -15.92 -13.83
C ALA A 23 15.06 -17.07 -13.63
N ARG A 24 14.67 -17.74 -14.71
CA ARG A 24 13.79 -18.92 -14.66
C ARG A 24 14.35 -20.01 -13.74
N ARG A 25 15.61 -20.41 -13.95
CA ARG A 25 16.26 -21.42 -13.08
C ARG A 25 16.25 -21.03 -11.62
N VAL A 26 16.52 -19.75 -11.34
CA VAL A 26 16.54 -19.22 -9.97
C VAL A 26 15.16 -19.27 -9.34
N VAL A 27 14.12 -18.81 -10.05
CA VAL A 27 12.74 -18.77 -9.54
C VAL A 27 12.20 -20.19 -9.33
N LEU A 28 12.32 -21.07 -10.32
CA LEU A 28 11.86 -22.46 -10.17
C LEU A 28 12.56 -23.17 -9.01
N ARG A 29 13.89 -22.95 -8.85
CA ARG A 29 14.62 -23.49 -7.69
C ARG A 29 14.11 -22.91 -6.37
N GLN A 30 13.75 -21.63 -6.31
CA GLN A 30 13.20 -21.00 -5.10
C GLN A 30 11.82 -21.55 -4.78
N LEU A 31 10.96 -21.72 -5.78
CA LEU A 31 9.63 -22.30 -5.63
C LEU A 31 9.65 -23.77 -5.17
N GLY A 32 10.77 -24.48 -5.37
CA GLY A 32 10.99 -25.79 -4.75
C GLY A 32 11.01 -25.79 -3.21
N ALA A 33 10.91 -24.62 -2.55
CA ALA A 33 10.67 -24.48 -1.10
C ALA A 33 9.17 -24.46 -0.74
N VAL A 34 8.27 -24.40 -1.70
CA VAL A 34 6.82 -24.52 -1.49
C VAL A 34 6.53 -25.95 -1.07
N THR A 35 6.01 -26.13 0.14
CA THR A 35 5.66 -27.43 0.72
C THR A 35 4.17 -27.54 1.04
N HIS A 36 3.54 -26.42 1.41
CA HIS A 36 2.13 -26.34 1.78
C HIS A 36 1.30 -25.84 0.60
N GLY A 37 0.23 -26.54 0.24
CA GLY A 37 -0.56 -26.26 -0.96
C GLY A 37 0.14 -26.72 -2.24
N ARG A 38 -0.56 -26.68 -3.35
CA ARG A 38 -0.09 -27.11 -4.66
C ARG A 38 -0.02 -25.92 -5.62
N LEU A 39 1.17 -25.59 -6.09
CA LEU A 39 1.38 -24.62 -7.15
C LEU A 39 1.77 -25.35 -8.43
N VAL A 40 1.00 -25.16 -9.48
CA VAL A 40 1.27 -25.66 -10.83
C VAL A 40 1.65 -24.46 -11.70
N ILE A 41 2.78 -24.54 -12.40
CA ILE A 41 3.20 -23.54 -13.38
C ILE A 41 3.18 -24.19 -14.76
N ASP A 42 2.39 -23.64 -15.66
CA ASP A 42 2.32 -24.01 -17.06
C ASP A 42 3.02 -22.94 -17.91
N GLU A 43 4.04 -23.36 -18.70
CA GLU A 43 4.78 -22.47 -19.59
C GLU A 43 5.23 -23.19 -20.86
N ALA A 44 4.97 -22.63 -22.02
CA ALA A 44 5.48 -23.13 -23.33
C ALA A 44 5.37 -24.66 -23.51
N GLY A 45 4.33 -25.30 -22.97
CA GLY A 45 4.10 -26.74 -23.01
C GLY A 45 4.80 -27.56 -21.90
N GLU A 46 5.60 -26.91 -21.04
CA GLU A 46 6.19 -27.53 -19.85
C GLU A 46 5.30 -27.26 -18.62
N ARG A 47 5.24 -28.25 -17.72
CA ARG A 47 4.50 -28.16 -16.46
C ARG A 47 5.43 -28.43 -15.28
N HIS A 48 5.42 -27.50 -14.31
CA HIS A 48 6.15 -27.63 -13.06
C HIS A 48 5.16 -27.67 -11.89
N VAL A 49 5.36 -28.60 -10.94
CA VAL A 49 4.49 -28.78 -9.79
C VAL A 49 5.32 -28.64 -8.51
N PHE A 50 4.83 -27.82 -7.58
CA PHE A 50 5.48 -27.55 -6.29
C PHE A 50 4.48 -27.74 -5.15
N GLY A 51 4.91 -28.40 -4.08
CA GLY A 51 4.12 -28.64 -2.88
C GLY A 51 2.99 -29.65 -3.04
N THR A 52 2.32 -29.89 -1.92
CA THR A 52 1.15 -30.76 -1.82
C THR A 52 0.15 -30.13 -0.87
N PRO A 53 -1.17 -30.15 -1.17
CA PRO A 53 -2.18 -29.68 -0.25
C PRO A 53 -2.11 -30.43 1.09
N ASP A 54 -2.22 -29.69 2.18
CA ASP A 54 -2.21 -30.24 3.53
C ASP A 54 -3.14 -29.44 4.47
N ALA A 55 -3.16 -29.77 5.76
CA ALA A 55 -3.99 -29.11 6.77
C ALA A 55 -3.64 -27.61 6.94
N ARG A 56 -2.43 -27.19 6.58
CA ARG A 56 -1.99 -25.79 6.66
C ARG A 56 -2.42 -24.99 5.43
N CYS A 57 -2.44 -25.61 4.26
CA CYS A 57 -2.85 -24.98 3.02
C CYS A 57 -3.44 -26.03 2.07
N GLY A 58 -4.77 -26.09 2.00
CA GLY A 58 -5.51 -26.98 1.11
C GLY A 58 -5.62 -26.48 -0.35
N LEU A 59 -4.97 -25.35 -0.68
CA LEU A 59 -5.11 -24.71 -1.98
C LEU A 59 -4.35 -25.43 -3.09
N SER A 60 -4.93 -25.42 -4.29
CA SER A 60 -4.26 -25.84 -5.53
C SER A 60 -4.48 -24.73 -6.56
N VAL A 61 -3.38 -24.12 -7.04
CA VAL A 61 -3.42 -22.94 -7.91
C VAL A 61 -2.60 -23.20 -9.16
N HIS A 62 -3.12 -22.79 -10.31
CA HIS A 62 -2.44 -22.84 -11.60
C HIS A 62 -2.01 -21.45 -12.05
N LEU A 63 -0.71 -21.27 -12.27
CA LEU A 63 -0.09 -20.08 -12.82
C LEU A 63 0.36 -20.37 -14.25
N ARG A 64 -0.03 -19.53 -15.21
CA ARG A 64 0.37 -19.63 -16.61
C ARG A 64 1.35 -18.54 -16.94
N VAL A 65 2.49 -18.91 -17.50
CA VAL A 65 3.52 -17.98 -17.96
C VAL A 65 3.39 -17.81 -19.48
N HIS A 66 3.05 -16.59 -19.91
CA HIS A 66 2.89 -16.25 -21.33
C HIS A 66 4.17 -15.70 -21.95
N HIS A 67 5.04 -15.08 -21.13
CA HIS A 67 6.27 -14.48 -21.63
C HIS A 67 7.47 -14.78 -20.72
N PRO A 68 8.64 -15.18 -21.28
CA PRO A 68 9.82 -15.56 -20.49
C PRO A 68 10.37 -14.47 -19.56
N SER A 69 10.15 -13.17 -19.89
CA SER A 69 10.57 -12.05 -19.04
C SER A 69 9.88 -12.00 -17.67
N THR A 70 8.80 -12.76 -17.47
CA THR A 70 8.11 -12.95 -16.18
C THR A 70 9.08 -13.34 -15.09
N TYR A 71 9.95 -14.31 -15.35
CA TYR A 71 10.93 -14.78 -14.38
C TYR A 71 11.95 -13.74 -13.98
N ARG A 72 12.35 -12.86 -14.91
CA ARG A 72 13.23 -11.74 -14.59
C ARG A 72 12.51 -10.71 -13.69
N GLY A 73 11.23 -10.45 -13.95
CA GLY A 73 10.37 -9.66 -13.08
C GLY A 73 10.35 -10.23 -11.66
N PHE A 74 10.10 -11.51 -11.50
CA PHE A 74 10.08 -12.20 -10.21
C PHE A 74 11.45 -12.17 -9.51
N ALA A 75 12.53 -12.49 -10.25
CA ALA A 75 13.87 -12.61 -9.68
C ALA A 75 14.50 -11.28 -9.23
N LEU A 76 14.27 -10.20 -9.99
CA LEU A 76 14.90 -8.89 -9.76
C LEU A 76 13.97 -7.91 -9.04
N GLY A 77 12.68 -7.93 -9.38
CA GLY A 77 11.68 -7.00 -8.86
C GLY A 77 10.86 -7.53 -7.69
N GLY A 78 11.00 -8.80 -7.32
CA GLY A 78 10.21 -9.41 -6.25
C GLY A 78 8.70 -9.26 -6.49
N SER A 79 7.93 -8.93 -5.43
CA SER A 79 6.49 -8.73 -5.53
C SER A 79 6.09 -7.59 -6.48
N THR A 80 6.84 -6.48 -6.49
CA THR A 80 6.61 -5.36 -7.41
C THR A 80 6.83 -5.77 -8.86
N GLY A 81 7.91 -6.51 -9.14
CA GLY A 81 8.18 -7.03 -10.47
C GLY A 81 7.17 -8.07 -10.93
N ALA A 82 6.65 -8.88 -10.01
CA ALA A 82 5.56 -9.82 -10.27
C ALA A 82 4.27 -9.08 -10.65
N GLY A 83 3.86 -8.07 -9.88
CA GLY A 83 2.69 -7.25 -10.16
C GLY A 83 2.81 -6.51 -11.51
N ALA A 84 3.97 -5.90 -11.79
CA ALA A 84 4.22 -5.23 -13.05
C ALA A 84 4.16 -6.20 -14.26
N ALA A 85 4.62 -7.44 -14.10
CA ALA A 85 4.51 -8.47 -15.13
C ALA A 85 3.06 -8.94 -15.31
N TYR A 86 2.28 -9.04 -14.23
CA TYR A 86 0.85 -9.35 -14.26
C TYR A 86 0.05 -8.28 -15.02
N ILE A 87 0.26 -7.00 -14.71
CA ILE A 87 -0.39 -5.88 -15.41
C ILE A 87 -0.11 -5.91 -16.92
N ARG A 88 1.08 -6.36 -17.32
CA ARG A 88 1.43 -6.54 -18.74
C ARG A 88 0.95 -7.85 -19.35
N HIS A 89 0.14 -8.63 -18.65
CA HIS A 89 -0.33 -9.96 -19.08
C HIS A 89 0.81 -10.94 -19.44
N ALA A 90 1.99 -10.80 -18.80
CA ALA A 90 3.10 -11.72 -19.01
C ALA A 90 2.91 -13.06 -18.27
N TRP A 91 2.00 -13.09 -17.32
CA TRP A 91 1.51 -14.29 -16.62
C TRP A 91 0.10 -14.03 -16.08
N ASP A 92 -0.63 -15.11 -15.80
CA ASP A 92 -1.90 -15.09 -15.07
C ASP A 92 -2.00 -16.27 -14.09
N ALA A 93 -3.06 -16.30 -13.28
CA ALA A 93 -3.41 -17.43 -12.41
C ALA A 93 -4.93 -17.63 -12.44
N ASP A 94 -5.37 -18.89 -12.29
CA ASP A 94 -6.78 -19.26 -12.18
C ASP A 94 -7.42 -18.72 -10.90
N ASP A 95 -6.65 -18.64 -9.80
CA ASP A 95 -7.03 -18.00 -8.53
C ASP A 95 -5.87 -17.14 -8.01
N LEU A 96 -5.91 -15.84 -8.32
CA LEU A 96 -4.88 -14.90 -7.88
C LEU A 96 -4.84 -14.74 -6.36
N THR A 97 -6.00 -14.72 -5.71
CA THR A 97 -6.09 -14.63 -4.25
C THR A 97 -5.54 -15.90 -3.60
N GLY A 98 -5.91 -17.06 -4.13
CA GLY A 98 -5.36 -18.35 -3.71
C GLY A 98 -3.85 -18.45 -3.90
N LEU A 99 -3.31 -17.91 -5.00
CA LEU A 99 -1.85 -17.82 -5.21
C LEU A 99 -1.17 -17.04 -4.10
N ILE A 100 -1.66 -15.85 -3.78
CA ILE A 100 -1.09 -15.03 -2.70
C ILE A 100 -1.17 -15.76 -1.34
N ARG A 101 -2.32 -16.36 -1.02
CA ARG A 101 -2.49 -17.16 0.21
C ARG A 101 -1.52 -18.32 0.30
N LEU A 102 -1.33 -19.06 -0.81
CA LEU A 102 -0.37 -20.17 -0.90
C LEU A 102 1.07 -19.69 -0.69
N LEU A 103 1.46 -18.57 -1.31
CA LEU A 103 2.79 -17.98 -1.12
C LEU A 103 3.01 -17.51 0.32
N VAL A 104 2.00 -16.89 0.95
CA VAL A 104 2.05 -16.47 2.37
C VAL A 104 2.20 -17.67 3.30
N ALA A 105 1.49 -18.77 3.07
CA ALA A 105 1.62 -20.00 3.86
C ALA A 105 3.05 -20.59 3.82
N ASN A 106 3.78 -20.36 2.72
CA ASN A 106 5.14 -20.84 2.49
C ASN A 106 6.22 -19.76 2.74
N LEU A 107 5.85 -18.53 3.13
CA LEU A 107 6.76 -17.40 3.25
C LEU A 107 8.00 -17.68 4.13
N PRO A 108 7.90 -18.36 5.28
CA PRO A 108 9.09 -18.72 6.09
C PRO A 108 10.11 -19.59 5.36
N ALA A 109 9.64 -20.52 4.54
CA ALA A 109 10.51 -21.41 3.75
C ALA A 109 11.14 -20.70 2.55
N LEU A 110 10.36 -19.87 1.85
CA LEU A 110 10.82 -19.03 0.75
C LEU A 110 11.88 -18.02 1.22
N ASN A 111 11.66 -17.34 2.33
CA ASN A 111 12.59 -16.35 2.90
C ASN A 111 13.89 -16.98 3.41
N ARG A 112 13.87 -18.19 3.95
CA ARG A 112 15.11 -18.89 4.38
C ARG A 112 16.07 -19.13 3.21
N ARG A 113 15.54 -19.47 2.04
CA ARG A 113 16.37 -19.65 0.84
C ARG A 113 16.92 -18.34 0.25
N GLU A 114 16.24 -17.22 0.52
CA GLU A 114 16.64 -15.89 0.02
C GLU A 114 17.65 -15.18 0.94
N SER A 115 17.75 -15.60 2.20
CA SER A 115 18.51 -14.88 3.25
C SER A 115 20.01 -14.70 2.93
N TRP A 116 20.66 -15.65 2.28
CA TRP A 116 22.07 -15.56 1.91
C TRP A 116 22.31 -14.53 0.78
N ARG A 117 21.38 -14.41 -0.18
CA ARG A 117 21.47 -13.41 -1.28
C ARG A 117 21.26 -12.02 -0.75
N ARG A 118 20.30 -11.83 0.17
CA ARG A 118 20.09 -10.55 0.86
C ARG A 118 21.33 -10.15 1.66
N ARG A 119 21.99 -11.07 2.35
CA ARG A 119 23.25 -10.79 3.08
C ARG A 119 24.37 -10.39 2.13
N ALA A 120 24.55 -11.06 1.00
CA ALA A 120 25.59 -10.75 0.02
C ALA A 120 25.37 -9.38 -0.66
N LEU A 121 24.13 -8.98 -0.91
CA LEU A 121 23.77 -7.72 -1.57
C LEU A 121 23.42 -6.60 -0.58
N ALA A 122 23.37 -6.88 0.74
CA ALA A 122 22.98 -5.93 1.77
C ALA A 122 23.76 -4.59 1.71
N PRO A 123 25.09 -4.56 1.53
CA PRO A 123 25.83 -3.28 1.49
C PRO A 123 25.47 -2.46 0.25
N LEU A 124 25.24 -3.10 -0.89
CA LEU A 124 24.86 -2.42 -2.14
C LEU A 124 23.45 -1.83 -2.04
N LEU A 125 22.51 -2.61 -1.47
CA LEU A 125 21.12 -2.20 -1.25
C LEU A 125 21.01 -1.10 -0.17
N ALA A 126 21.87 -1.14 0.86
CA ALA A 126 21.94 -0.10 1.89
C ALA A 126 22.44 1.23 1.32
N ALA A 127 23.46 1.20 0.44
CA ALA A 127 23.97 2.39 -0.24
C ALA A 127 22.92 3.01 -1.18
N ALA A 128 22.17 2.16 -1.92
CA ALA A 128 21.08 2.62 -2.78
C ALA A 128 19.92 3.23 -1.97
N ARG A 129 19.54 2.60 -0.83
CA ARG A 129 18.50 3.11 0.07
C ARG A 129 18.87 4.45 0.72
N ARG A 130 20.13 4.65 1.12
CA ARG A 130 20.59 5.93 1.69
C ARG A 130 20.47 7.09 0.71
N ARG A 131 20.58 6.84 -0.61
CA ARG A 131 20.37 7.86 -1.65
C ARG A 131 18.90 8.15 -1.94
N ALA A 132 18.00 7.23 -1.61
CA ALA A 132 16.56 7.34 -1.89
C ALA A 132 15.78 8.12 -0.80
N VAL A 133 16.40 8.45 0.36
CA VAL A 133 15.72 9.19 1.45
C VAL A 133 16.02 10.68 1.29
N ASN A 134 15.57 11.28 0.18
CA ASN A 134 15.61 12.73 0.01
C ASN A 134 14.18 13.29 0.16
N ARG A 135 14.04 14.53 0.72
CA ARG A 135 12.73 15.20 0.92
C ARG A 135 11.90 15.25 -0.37
N GLU A 136 12.53 15.46 -1.51
CA GLU A 136 11.88 15.50 -2.82
C GLU A 136 11.31 14.13 -3.22
N VAL A 137 12.06 13.04 -2.99
CA VAL A 137 11.62 11.67 -3.31
C VAL A 137 10.43 11.26 -2.44
N ALA A 138 10.38 11.68 -1.17
CA ALA A 138 9.24 11.41 -0.29
C ALA A 138 7.99 12.18 -0.74
N ARG A 139 8.14 13.45 -1.15
CA ARG A 139 7.03 14.25 -1.71
C ARG A 139 6.51 13.67 -3.02
N ASP A 140 7.39 13.27 -3.91
CA ASP A 140 7.02 12.69 -5.21
C ASP A 140 6.39 11.31 -5.03
N ALA A 141 6.84 10.49 -4.09
CA ALA A 141 6.24 9.20 -3.78
C ALA A 141 4.83 9.34 -3.20
N VAL A 142 4.61 10.31 -2.29
CA VAL A 142 3.28 10.63 -1.74
C VAL A 142 2.37 11.14 -2.85
N ARG A 143 2.84 12.07 -3.68
CA ARG A 143 2.07 12.57 -4.83
C ARG A 143 1.70 11.45 -5.78
N ALA A 144 2.66 10.65 -6.23
CA ALA A 144 2.40 9.53 -7.14
C ALA A 144 1.43 8.49 -6.56
N HIS A 145 1.42 8.30 -5.25
CA HIS A 145 0.48 7.38 -4.59
C HIS A 145 -0.95 7.92 -4.60
N TYR A 146 -1.13 9.22 -4.37
CA TYR A 146 -2.47 9.85 -4.29
C TYR A 146 -2.94 10.44 -5.63
N ASP A 147 -2.07 10.64 -6.62
CA ASP A 147 -2.41 11.10 -7.97
C ASP A 147 -3.13 10.03 -8.82
N LEU A 148 -3.43 8.86 -8.25
CA LEU A 148 -4.31 7.84 -8.85
C LEU A 148 -5.76 8.34 -9.03
N GLY A 149 -6.10 9.49 -8.42
CA GLY A 149 -7.40 10.16 -8.52
C GLY A 149 -8.42 9.68 -7.48
N ASN A 150 -9.25 10.62 -7.02
CA ASN A 150 -10.28 10.35 -6.00
C ASN A 150 -11.29 9.29 -6.46
N ASP A 151 -11.56 9.18 -7.76
CA ASP A 151 -12.51 8.21 -8.33
C ASP A 151 -12.08 6.77 -8.05
N LEU A 152 -10.77 6.48 -8.09
CA LEU A 152 -10.27 5.15 -7.76
C LEU A 152 -10.49 4.83 -6.26
N TYR A 153 -10.18 5.77 -5.39
CA TYR A 153 -10.34 5.58 -3.94
C TYR A 153 -11.82 5.44 -3.55
N ALA A 154 -12.71 6.18 -4.19
CA ALA A 154 -14.16 6.09 -3.98
C ALA A 154 -14.75 4.72 -4.32
N LEU A 155 -14.07 3.89 -5.14
CA LEU A 155 -14.53 2.54 -5.46
C LEU A 155 -14.46 1.56 -4.29
N PHE A 156 -13.57 1.78 -3.32
CA PHE A 156 -13.32 0.80 -2.26
C PHE A 156 -13.28 1.38 -0.85
N LEU A 157 -13.16 2.71 -0.69
CA LEU A 157 -13.25 3.36 0.61
C LEU A 157 -14.72 3.57 1.02
N ASP A 158 -14.91 3.86 2.31
CA ASP A 158 -16.18 4.32 2.85
C ASP A 158 -16.57 5.71 2.32
N PRO A 159 -17.82 6.16 2.47
CA PRO A 159 -18.24 7.52 2.06
C PRO A 159 -17.42 8.63 2.74
N GLY A 160 -16.84 8.35 3.90
CA GLY A 160 -15.90 9.23 4.60
C GLY A 160 -14.55 9.32 3.92
N MET A 161 -14.24 8.48 2.92
CA MET A 161 -12.95 8.41 2.25
C MET A 161 -11.81 8.18 3.26
N THR A 162 -12.01 7.30 4.24
CA THR A 162 -11.02 7.07 5.29
C THR A 162 -10.05 5.97 4.88
N TYR A 163 -8.86 6.36 4.45
CA TYR A 163 -7.81 5.44 3.97
C TYR A 163 -6.87 5.00 5.08
N SER A 164 -7.42 4.26 6.04
CA SER A 164 -6.72 3.63 7.15
C SER A 164 -7.56 2.50 7.75
N ALA A 165 -6.97 1.66 8.60
CA ALA A 165 -7.67 0.53 9.20
C ALA A 165 -8.91 0.98 9.98
N ALA A 166 -10.01 0.25 9.85
CA ALA A 166 -11.26 0.49 10.54
C ALA A 166 -11.36 -0.29 11.86
N LEU A 167 -12.21 0.14 12.78
CA LEU A 167 -12.50 -0.54 14.03
C LEU A 167 -13.89 -1.17 13.98
N PHE A 168 -13.96 -2.47 13.69
CA PHE A 168 -15.20 -3.21 13.66
C PHE A 168 -15.61 -3.63 15.06
N ALA A 169 -16.85 -3.29 15.46
CA ALA A 169 -17.43 -3.70 16.73
C ALA A 169 -17.91 -5.16 16.70
N GLY A 170 -18.20 -5.68 15.52
CA GLY A 170 -18.64 -7.06 15.28
C GLY A 170 -18.73 -7.35 13.78
N PRO A 171 -19.04 -8.60 13.40
CA PRO A 171 -19.07 -9.04 12.00
C PRO A 171 -20.10 -8.30 11.14
N GLU A 172 -21.16 -7.76 11.73
CA GLU A 172 -22.23 -7.03 11.04
C GLU A 172 -21.94 -5.52 10.92
N THR A 173 -20.81 -5.03 11.43
CA THR A 173 -20.47 -3.62 11.37
C THR A 173 -20.06 -3.25 9.95
N GLY A 174 -20.78 -2.32 9.32
CA GLY A 174 -20.41 -1.79 8.00
C GLY A 174 -19.13 -0.93 8.06
N LEU A 175 -18.43 -0.80 6.92
CA LEU A 175 -17.15 -0.09 6.84
C LEU A 175 -17.25 1.37 7.31
N GLU A 176 -18.26 2.11 6.89
CA GLU A 176 -18.49 3.51 7.29
C GLU A 176 -18.65 3.65 8.81
N GLN A 177 -19.45 2.77 9.40
CA GLN A 177 -19.60 2.73 10.86
C GLN A 177 -18.31 2.37 11.57
N ALA A 178 -17.57 1.40 11.06
CA ALA A 178 -16.28 0.98 11.62
C ALA A 178 -15.23 2.11 11.56
N GLN A 179 -15.22 2.90 10.49
CA GLN A 179 -14.35 4.08 10.37
C GLN A 179 -14.76 5.17 11.34
N THR A 180 -16.06 5.45 11.48
CA THR A 180 -16.59 6.41 12.46
C THR A 180 -16.22 5.99 13.88
N LEU A 181 -16.38 4.72 14.24
CA LEU A 181 -16.00 4.18 15.56
C LEU A 181 -14.49 4.36 15.84
N LYS A 182 -13.65 4.12 14.84
CA LYS A 182 -12.21 4.33 14.95
C LYS A 182 -11.88 5.80 15.23
N ILE A 183 -12.42 6.72 14.43
CA ILE A 183 -12.18 8.16 14.57
C ILE A 183 -12.65 8.65 15.93
N ASP A 184 -13.87 8.29 16.33
CA ASP A 184 -14.44 8.68 17.62
C ASP A 184 -13.63 8.12 18.80
N ARG A 185 -13.13 6.89 18.70
CA ARG A 185 -12.23 6.31 19.70
C ARG A 185 -10.93 7.09 19.84
N LEU A 186 -10.34 7.57 18.73
CA LEU A 186 -9.14 8.40 18.76
C LEU A 186 -9.41 9.74 19.43
N CYS A 187 -10.51 10.42 19.09
CA CYS A 187 -10.92 11.67 19.71
C CYS A 187 -11.13 11.52 21.22
N ARG A 188 -11.79 10.44 21.65
CA ARG A 188 -11.95 10.12 23.10
C ARG A 188 -10.62 9.84 23.79
N LYS A 189 -9.69 9.11 23.17
CA LYS A 189 -8.35 8.87 23.74
C LYS A 189 -7.52 10.14 23.88
N LEU A 190 -7.72 11.10 22.99
CA LEU A 190 -7.11 12.42 23.06
C LEU A 190 -7.82 13.33 24.09
N GLU A 191 -8.97 12.88 24.64
CA GLU A 191 -9.78 13.69 25.56
C GLU A 191 -10.11 15.06 24.95
N LEU A 192 -10.55 15.09 23.69
CA LEU A 192 -10.82 16.34 22.97
C LEU A 192 -11.98 17.10 23.62
N ALA A 193 -11.77 18.40 23.81
CA ALA A 193 -12.74 19.35 24.34
C ALA A 193 -12.93 20.56 23.40
N PRO A 194 -14.06 21.32 23.52
CA PRO A 194 -14.35 22.46 22.64
C PRO A 194 -13.28 23.55 22.61
N GLY A 195 -12.49 23.70 23.67
CA GLY A 195 -11.38 24.68 23.77
C GLY A 195 -10.11 24.29 23.09
N ASP A 196 -9.94 22.97 22.78
CA ASP A 196 -8.69 22.45 22.28
C ASP A 196 -8.39 22.89 20.83
N HIS A 197 -7.10 22.99 20.53
CA HIS A 197 -6.56 23.09 19.19
C HIS A 197 -5.82 21.79 18.82
N LEU A 198 -6.45 20.97 18.00
CA LEU A 198 -5.90 19.71 17.51
C LEU A 198 -5.01 19.92 16.28
N LEU A 199 -3.80 19.36 16.28
CA LEU A 199 -3.02 19.16 15.07
C LEU A 199 -3.23 17.74 14.54
N GLU A 200 -3.68 17.61 13.30
CA GLU A 200 -3.71 16.34 12.56
C GLU A 200 -2.60 16.33 11.51
N ILE A 201 -1.72 15.31 11.59
CA ILE A 201 -0.67 15.09 10.59
C ILE A 201 -1.11 13.96 9.68
N GLY A 202 -1.43 14.31 8.42
CA GLY A 202 -2.02 13.38 7.45
C GLY A 202 -3.53 13.58 7.32
N THR A 203 -3.93 14.67 6.66
CA THR A 203 -5.34 15.06 6.45
C THR A 203 -6.19 13.95 5.82
N GLY A 204 -5.59 13.13 4.93
CA GLY A 204 -6.38 12.30 4.04
C GLY A 204 -7.42 13.14 3.29
N TRP A 205 -8.67 12.69 3.27
CA TRP A 205 -9.79 13.43 2.69
C TRP A 205 -10.62 14.21 3.74
N GLY A 206 -10.06 14.41 4.94
CA GLY A 206 -10.59 15.31 5.97
C GLY A 206 -11.61 14.71 6.92
N SER A 207 -11.81 13.40 6.96
CA SER A 207 -12.84 12.75 7.79
C SER A 207 -12.60 12.91 9.29
N LEU A 208 -11.36 12.80 9.77
CA LEU A 208 -11.04 12.97 11.19
C LEU A 208 -11.17 14.45 11.60
N ALA A 209 -10.63 15.37 10.79
CA ALA A 209 -10.76 16.82 11.05
C ALA A 209 -12.22 17.25 11.14
N GLU A 210 -13.06 16.81 10.19
CA GLU A 210 -14.50 17.07 10.21
C GLU A 210 -15.17 16.53 11.47
N HIS A 211 -14.91 15.28 11.82
CA HIS A 211 -15.51 14.63 12.98
C HIS A 211 -15.10 15.33 14.30
N ALA A 212 -13.80 15.61 14.45
CA ALA A 212 -13.28 16.29 15.62
C ALA A 212 -13.91 17.68 15.82
N ALA A 213 -13.98 18.48 14.75
CA ALA A 213 -14.58 19.80 14.82
C ALA A 213 -16.09 19.76 15.04
N ARG A 214 -16.80 18.83 14.39
CA ARG A 214 -18.28 18.74 14.48
C ARG A 214 -18.74 18.17 15.80
N VAL A 215 -18.14 17.06 16.26
CA VAL A 215 -18.62 16.31 17.43
C VAL A 215 -18.03 16.84 18.72
N TYR A 216 -16.74 17.18 18.70
CA TYR A 216 -16.02 17.64 19.90
C TYR A 216 -15.90 19.16 20.00
N GLY A 217 -16.23 19.89 18.91
CA GLY A 217 -16.25 21.35 18.90
C GLY A 217 -14.87 22.01 18.96
N CYS A 218 -13.78 21.24 18.85
CA CYS A 218 -12.42 21.75 18.89
C CYS A 218 -12.02 22.44 17.57
N ARG A 219 -10.95 23.24 17.62
CA ARG A 219 -10.29 23.77 16.43
C ARG A 219 -9.33 22.69 15.90
N VAL A 220 -9.21 22.59 14.58
CA VAL A 220 -8.31 21.61 13.94
C VAL A 220 -7.43 22.31 12.92
N THR A 221 -6.13 22.09 13.03
CA THR A 221 -5.19 22.33 11.93
C THR A 221 -4.78 20.97 11.41
N THR A 222 -4.94 20.75 10.11
CA THR A 222 -4.56 19.49 9.48
C THR A 222 -3.65 19.72 8.27
N THR A 223 -2.70 18.82 8.01
CA THR A 223 -1.71 18.99 6.96
C THR A 223 -1.56 17.78 6.07
N THR A 224 -1.38 18.03 4.77
CA THR A 224 -1.06 17.02 3.75
C THR A 224 -0.10 17.57 2.71
N LEU A 225 0.63 16.68 2.02
CA LEU A 225 1.47 17.01 0.86
C LEU A 225 0.73 16.84 -0.48
N SER A 226 -0.44 16.22 -0.47
CA SER A 226 -1.25 15.96 -1.66
C SER A 226 -2.22 17.11 -1.93
N ARG A 227 -2.11 17.71 -3.12
CA ARG A 227 -3.04 18.77 -3.60
C ARG A 227 -4.46 18.26 -3.73
N GLU A 228 -4.61 17.05 -4.23
CA GLU A 228 -5.92 16.42 -4.42
C GLU A 228 -6.63 16.22 -3.09
N GLN A 229 -5.92 15.70 -2.09
CA GLN A 229 -6.45 15.55 -0.75
C GLN A 229 -6.79 16.91 -0.12
N ALA A 230 -5.90 17.90 -0.23
CA ALA A 230 -6.13 19.24 0.32
C ALA A 230 -7.38 19.90 -0.30
N ALA A 231 -7.52 19.81 -1.62
CA ALA A 231 -8.69 20.36 -2.32
C ALA A 231 -9.98 19.67 -1.90
N TYR A 232 -9.98 18.34 -1.84
CA TYR A 232 -11.14 17.57 -1.41
C TYR A 232 -11.52 17.86 0.05
N ALA A 233 -10.53 17.86 0.95
CA ALA A 233 -10.76 18.14 2.37
C ALA A 233 -11.31 19.54 2.59
N ARG A 234 -10.79 20.58 1.93
CA ARG A 234 -11.33 21.95 2.00
C ARG A 234 -12.78 22.00 1.57
N ALA A 235 -13.11 21.44 0.40
CA ALA A 235 -14.49 21.40 -0.10
C ALA A 235 -15.43 20.62 0.84
N ARG A 236 -14.93 19.58 1.50
CA ARG A 236 -15.66 18.82 2.53
C ARG A 236 -15.96 19.67 3.76
N ILE A 237 -14.96 20.36 4.27
CA ILE A 237 -15.07 21.23 5.45
C ILE A 237 -16.00 22.40 5.19
N GLU A 238 -15.93 23.02 4.01
CA GLU A 238 -16.85 24.09 3.59
C GLU A 238 -18.30 23.60 3.54
N ARG A 239 -18.55 22.44 2.90
CA ARG A 239 -19.89 21.84 2.84
C ARG A 239 -20.44 21.48 4.23
N ALA A 240 -19.55 21.16 5.17
CA ALA A 240 -19.91 20.88 6.56
C ALA A 240 -20.17 22.14 7.40
N GLY A 241 -19.90 23.35 6.88
CA GLY A 241 -20.01 24.62 7.62
C GLY A 241 -18.97 24.75 8.73
N LEU A 242 -17.77 24.16 8.56
CA LEU A 242 -16.73 24.09 9.58
C LEU A 242 -15.47 24.89 9.21
N ALA A 243 -15.54 25.76 8.20
CA ALA A 243 -14.40 26.52 7.70
C ALA A 243 -13.78 27.47 8.73
N ASP A 244 -14.57 27.90 9.73
CA ASP A 244 -14.13 28.71 10.88
C ASP A 244 -13.34 27.93 11.93
N ARG A 245 -13.47 26.57 11.94
CA ARG A 245 -12.85 25.69 12.94
C ARG A 245 -11.74 24.81 12.38
N VAL A 246 -11.76 24.51 11.08
CA VAL A 246 -10.80 23.58 10.45
C VAL A 246 -9.95 24.30 9.42
N ARG A 247 -8.64 24.29 9.62
CA ARG A 247 -7.64 24.82 8.69
C ARG A 247 -6.88 23.68 8.01
N VAL A 248 -7.01 23.56 6.68
CA VAL A 248 -6.31 22.57 5.87
C VAL A 248 -5.07 23.19 5.22
N LEU A 249 -3.89 22.69 5.57
CA LEU A 249 -2.59 23.14 5.07
C LEU A 249 -2.04 22.17 4.03
N GLU A 250 -1.51 22.71 2.93
CA GLU A 250 -0.70 21.97 1.97
C GLU A 250 0.78 22.20 2.30
N GLN A 251 1.25 21.57 3.38
CA GLN A 251 2.56 21.83 3.96
C GLN A 251 3.15 20.55 4.56
N ASP A 252 4.48 20.44 4.52
CA ASP A 252 5.19 19.40 5.24
C ASP A 252 5.06 19.62 6.75
N TYR A 253 4.71 18.58 7.52
CA TYR A 253 4.55 18.67 8.96
C TYR A 253 5.80 19.17 9.68
N ARG A 254 6.99 18.97 9.10
CA ARG A 254 8.29 19.42 9.63
C ARG A 254 8.51 20.92 9.52
N ASP A 255 7.71 21.59 8.70
CA ASP A 255 7.78 23.02 8.47
C ASP A 255 6.59 23.76 9.17
N LEU A 256 5.86 23.05 10.05
CA LEU A 256 4.78 23.63 10.84
C LEU A 256 5.36 24.38 12.04
N ASP A 257 4.82 25.57 12.25
CA ASP A 257 5.08 26.41 13.43
C ASP A 257 3.82 26.52 14.28
N GLY A 258 3.99 26.72 15.58
CA GLY A 258 2.90 26.96 16.51
C GLY A 258 2.84 25.96 17.65
N GLN A 259 1.83 26.12 18.50
CA GLN A 259 1.55 25.26 19.64
C GLN A 259 0.14 24.70 19.51
N TYR A 260 -0.03 23.45 19.87
CA TYR A 260 -1.27 22.71 19.80
C TYR A 260 -1.51 21.99 21.12
N ASP A 261 -2.77 21.89 21.55
CA ASP A 261 -3.12 21.20 22.78
C ASP A 261 -3.01 19.67 22.63
N LYS A 262 -3.34 19.18 21.45
CA LYS A 262 -3.34 17.76 21.11
C LYS A 262 -2.79 17.53 19.71
N ILE A 263 -2.15 16.37 19.50
CA ILE A 263 -1.63 15.97 18.20
C ILE A 263 -2.12 14.57 17.87
N VAL A 264 -2.53 14.34 16.62
CA VAL A 264 -2.90 13.04 16.08
C VAL A 264 -2.25 12.80 14.72
N SER A 265 -1.80 11.57 14.52
CA SER A 265 -1.33 11.09 13.22
C SER A 265 -1.77 9.64 13.07
N VAL A 266 -2.39 9.30 11.93
CA VAL A 266 -2.96 7.97 11.68
C VAL A 266 -2.33 7.39 10.43
N GLU A 267 -1.62 6.25 10.57
CA GLU A 267 -0.97 5.53 9.46
C GLU A 267 -0.09 6.42 8.58
N MET A 268 0.73 7.26 9.24
CA MET A 268 1.74 8.11 8.58
C MET A 268 3.17 7.63 8.86
N ILE A 269 3.37 6.84 9.93
CA ILE A 269 4.69 6.44 10.40
C ILE A 269 5.42 5.56 9.38
N GLU A 270 4.69 4.76 8.61
CA GLU A 270 5.21 3.93 7.52
C GLU A 270 5.73 4.75 6.33
N ALA A 271 5.16 5.94 6.09
CA ALA A 271 5.47 6.79 4.95
C ALA A 271 6.72 7.66 5.16
N ILE A 272 7.11 7.94 6.40
CA ILE A 272 8.18 8.90 6.71
C ILE A 272 9.57 8.30 6.78
N GLY A 273 9.70 6.96 6.84
CA GLY A 273 10.96 6.25 6.95
C GLY A 273 11.64 6.38 8.32
N HIS A 274 12.46 5.40 8.65
CA HIS A 274 13.06 5.20 9.99
C HIS A 274 13.82 6.43 10.57
N ALA A 275 14.48 7.19 9.69
CA ALA A 275 15.28 8.35 10.13
C ALA A 275 14.44 9.52 10.64
N LEU A 276 13.14 9.54 10.33
CA LEU A 276 12.23 10.64 10.65
C LEU A 276 11.18 10.28 11.72
N HIS A 277 11.18 9.04 12.24
CA HIS A 277 10.23 8.66 13.30
C HIS A 277 10.35 9.56 14.53
N LEU A 278 11.59 9.89 14.94
CA LEU A 278 11.80 10.81 16.08
C LEU A 278 11.30 12.22 15.77
N SER A 279 11.42 12.70 14.54
CA SER A 279 10.90 13.99 14.12
C SER A 279 9.38 14.05 14.27
N LEU A 280 8.65 12.99 13.90
CA LEU A 280 7.20 12.92 14.04
C LEU A 280 6.75 12.90 15.52
N ILE A 281 7.54 12.27 16.39
CA ILE A 281 7.21 12.14 17.83
C ILE A 281 7.54 13.41 18.62
N HIS A 282 8.48 14.23 18.14
CA HIS A 282 8.98 15.40 18.86
C HIS A 282 8.59 16.75 18.20
N ILE A 283 7.47 16.78 17.51
CA ILE A 283 6.89 18.04 16.97
C ILE A 283 6.33 18.88 18.08
#